data_a134491ce8d70d7e8be676d61d7747e4
#
_entry.id   a134491ce8d70d7e8be676d61d7747e4
#
_cell.length_a   1.000
_cell.length_b   1.000
_cell.length_c   1.000
_cell.angle_alpha   90.00
_cell.angle_beta   90.00
_cell.angle_gamma   90.00
#
_symmetry.space_group_name_H-M   'P 1'
#
loop_
_entity.id
_entity.type
_entity.pdbx_description
1 polymer ?
#
loop_
_entity_poly.entity_id
_entity_poly.type
_entity_poly.pdbx_seq_one_letter_code
_entity_poly.pdbx_strand_id
1 'polypeptide(L)'
;MSDARPTPSHAARLPRRRLLAASAMALLAPIGGARAQAFPSKPITLVVPWPAGGSTDRHLRALAEIAAKHLGQTIVIENKPGAGGTLGPSTMALTAQPDGYRIAQYPLGMLRYPHMQKTNWHPINDFTFIIGVSGYTFGFVVRADSPYKSFNDYIDAARKQPGKIDYGSTGVGTSPHLLIEELSGAAKVQLNHVPFKGNADLMQALLGGHVSAASDATGWDRFVDNGQMRLLLTFGEQRTQRWPNVPTARDAGYDIVSSSPYGLVGPKGMDSAVVKTLHDAFRKAMDDPKHLEVLQQLNQTTWYRSGEDYAKWARETFAKEKVLIEKLGLAAK
;
A
#
# COMPACT_ATOMS: atom_id res chain seq x y z
N MET A 1 28.07 -89.05 44.80
CA MET A 1 27.75 -89.91 43.68
C MET A 1 26.24 -89.83 43.44
N SER A 2 25.81 -89.06 42.49
CA SER A 2 24.59 -89.27 41.69
C SER A 2 24.50 -88.20 40.63
N ASP A 3 24.57 -88.67 39.43
CA ASP A 3 24.50 -88.01 38.19
C ASP A 3 23.05 -87.53 37.93
N ALA A 4 22.85 -86.25 37.61
CA ALA A 4 21.57 -85.76 37.08
C ALA A 4 21.82 -84.85 35.91
N ARG A 5 21.64 -85.35 34.70
CA ARG A 5 21.71 -84.62 33.42
C ARG A 5 20.47 -83.74 33.27
N PRO A 6 20.60 -82.52 32.73
CA PRO A 6 19.47 -81.70 32.40
C PRO A 6 18.86 -82.05 31.03
N THR A 7 17.51 -82.06 30.98
CA THR A 7 16.70 -82.28 29.80
C THR A 7 16.64 -81.06 28.91
N PRO A 8 16.63 -81.19 27.56
CA PRO A 8 16.56 -80.05 26.66
C PRO A 8 15.14 -79.43 26.53
N SER A 9 15.06 -78.15 26.68
CA SER A 9 13.81 -77.36 26.48
C SER A 9 13.48 -77.30 24.98
N HIS A 10 12.26 -77.73 24.65
CA HIS A 10 11.67 -77.55 23.31
C HIS A 10 11.33 -76.10 23.06
N ALA A 11 12.16 -75.40 22.24
CA ALA A 11 11.80 -74.10 21.67
C ALA A 11 10.80 -74.28 20.53
N ALA A 12 9.54 -73.86 20.79
CA ALA A 12 8.47 -73.87 19.78
C ALA A 12 8.83 -72.95 18.60
N ARG A 13 9.11 -73.52 17.44
CA ARG A 13 9.31 -72.78 16.17
C ARG A 13 7.97 -72.32 15.65
N LEU A 14 7.66 -71.02 15.75
CA LEU A 14 6.52 -70.39 15.09
C LEU A 14 6.67 -70.50 13.56
N PRO A 15 5.62 -70.95 12.84
CA PRO A 15 5.71 -71.13 11.39
C PRO A 15 5.88 -69.77 10.64
N ARG A 16 6.95 -69.71 9.82
CA ARG A 16 7.32 -68.54 8.98
C ARG A 16 6.15 -67.95 8.14
N ARG A 17 5.11 -68.71 7.89
CA ARG A 17 3.90 -68.28 7.14
C ARG A 17 3.04 -67.23 7.88
N ARG A 18 3.08 -67.17 9.23
CA ARG A 18 2.30 -66.18 10.00
C ARG A 18 3.01 -64.81 10.09
N LEU A 19 4.28 -64.70 9.88
CA LEU A 19 5.03 -63.46 9.85
C LEU A 19 4.85 -62.70 8.53
N LEU A 20 4.60 -63.39 7.42
CA LEU A 20 4.34 -62.77 6.11
C LEU A 20 2.94 -62.19 5.99
N ALA A 21 1.96 -62.74 6.72
CA ALA A 21 0.57 -62.20 6.72
C ALA A 21 0.42 -60.93 7.56
N ALA A 22 1.23 -60.74 8.61
CA ALA A 22 1.24 -59.52 9.42
C ALA A 22 1.89 -58.32 8.73
N SER A 23 2.83 -58.57 7.85
CA SER A 23 3.52 -57.49 7.08
C SER A 23 2.67 -56.93 5.91
N ALA A 24 1.71 -57.71 5.38
CA ALA A 24 0.84 -57.25 4.28
C ALA A 24 -0.33 -56.38 4.78
N MET A 25 -0.70 -56.41 6.06
CA MET A 25 -1.79 -55.63 6.61
C MET A 25 -1.35 -54.23 7.11
N ALA A 26 -0.04 -53.98 7.23
CA ALA A 26 0.51 -52.66 7.60
C ALA A 26 0.60 -51.66 6.43
N LEU A 27 0.40 -52.14 5.17
CA LEU A 27 0.46 -51.30 3.96
C LEU A 27 -0.91 -50.73 3.55
N LEU A 28 -1.97 -51.04 4.29
CA LEU A 28 -3.33 -50.50 4.07
C LEU A 28 -3.74 -49.49 5.15
N ALA A 29 -2.78 -48.87 5.86
CA ALA A 29 -3.08 -47.66 6.60
C ALA A 29 -3.60 -46.61 5.58
N PRO A 30 -4.82 -46.07 5.73
CA PRO A 30 -5.25 -44.99 4.87
C PRO A 30 -4.17 -43.90 5.04
N ILE A 31 -3.50 -43.56 3.95
CA ILE A 31 -2.74 -42.31 3.85
C ILE A 31 -3.80 -41.27 4.12
N GLY A 32 -3.93 -40.88 5.39
CA GLY A 32 -4.78 -39.80 5.82
C GLY A 32 -4.40 -38.63 4.92
N GLY A 33 -5.27 -38.34 3.95
CA GLY A 33 -5.04 -37.26 3.01
C GLY A 33 -4.64 -36.06 3.85
N ALA A 34 -3.41 -35.60 3.67
CA ALA A 34 -2.97 -34.33 4.22
C ALA A 34 -4.01 -33.31 3.75
N ARG A 35 -5.02 -33.03 4.58
CA ARG A 35 -5.94 -31.93 4.32
C ARG A 35 -5.04 -30.73 4.23
N ALA A 36 -4.84 -30.24 3.01
CA ALA A 36 -4.21 -28.94 2.81
C ALA A 36 -4.91 -27.99 3.79
N GLN A 37 -4.13 -27.49 4.75
CA GLN A 37 -4.66 -26.63 5.79
C GLN A 37 -5.33 -25.45 5.10
N ALA A 38 -6.64 -25.25 5.34
CA ALA A 38 -7.41 -24.23 4.64
C ALA A 38 -6.76 -22.85 4.85
N PHE A 39 -6.54 -22.13 3.77
CA PHE A 39 -6.02 -20.76 3.83
C PHE A 39 -7.12 -19.80 4.33
N PRO A 40 -6.81 -18.88 5.25
CA PRO A 40 -5.54 -18.73 5.99
C PRO A 40 -5.54 -19.55 7.30
N SER A 41 -4.40 -20.14 7.66
CA SER A 41 -4.20 -20.94 8.88
C SER A 41 -3.25 -20.27 9.89
N LYS A 42 -2.64 -19.14 9.54
CA LYS A 42 -1.72 -18.35 10.36
C LYS A 42 -1.91 -16.84 10.03
N PRO A 43 -1.38 -15.93 10.85
CA PRO A 43 -1.48 -14.50 10.59
C PRO A 43 -0.91 -14.10 9.23
N ILE A 44 -1.55 -13.10 8.61
CA ILE A 44 -1.15 -12.51 7.34
C ILE A 44 -0.42 -11.19 7.62
N THR A 45 0.68 -10.92 6.93
CA THR A 45 1.38 -9.63 6.99
C THR A 45 0.91 -8.73 5.85
N LEU A 46 0.41 -7.54 6.17
CA LEU A 46 0.14 -6.47 5.21
C LEU A 46 1.24 -5.41 5.29
N VAL A 47 2.07 -5.35 4.26
CA VAL A 47 3.14 -4.36 4.14
C VAL A 47 2.54 -3.01 3.72
N VAL A 48 2.72 -2.00 4.56
CA VAL A 48 2.33 -0.61 4.32
C VAL A 48 3.59 0.19 4.02
N PRO A 49 3.75 0.74 2.79
CA PRO A 49 5.00 1.38 2.37
C PRO A 49 5.16 2.83 2.86
N TRP A 50 4.52 3.17 3.97
CA TRP A 50 4.52 4.49 4.58
C TRP A 50 4.76 4.40 6.09
N PRO A 51 5.29 5.46 6.72
CA PRO A 51 5.45 5.52 8.18
C PRO A 51 4.12 5.33 8.92
N ALA A 52 4.21 4.76 10.11
CA ALA A 52 3.07 4.59 11.01
C ALA A 52 2.42 5.94 11.36
N GLY A 53 1.10 5.95 11.53
CA GLY A 53 0.31 7.14 11.91
C GLY A 53 -0.07 8.07 10.75
N GLY A 54 0.46 7.87 9.54
CA GLY A 54 0.03 8.57 8.33
C GLY A 54 -1.37 8.14 7.87
N SER A 55 -1.95 8.85 6.90
CA SER A 55 -3.32 8.58 6.39
C SER A 55 -3.47 7.14 5.88
N THR A 56 -2.50 6.64 5.12
CA THR A 56 -2.51 5.26 4.60
C THR A 56 -2.45 4.22 5.72
N ASP A 57 -1.58 4.42 6.70
CA ASP A 57 -1.45 3.50 7.84
C ASP A 57 -2.74 3.45 8.65
N ARG A 58 -3.34 4.62 8.96
CA ARG A 58 -4.65 4.70 9.65
C ARG A 58 -5.75 3.95 8.88
N HIS A 59 -5.84 4.19 7.56
CA HIS A 59 -6.82 3.52 6.72
C HIS A 59 -6.63 2.01 6.69
N LEU A 60 -5.41 1.54 6.37
CA LEU A 60 -5.15 0.11 6.19
C LEU A 60 -5.19 -0.68 7.50
N ARG A 61 -4.89 -0.07 8.66
CA ARG A 61 -5.12 -0.70 9.97
C ARG A 61 -6.59 -0.95 10.22
N ALA A 62 -7.45 0.02 9.97
CA ALA A 62 -8.89 -0.13 10.13
C ALA A 62 -9.45 -1.19 9.16
N LEU A 63 -9.07 -1.12 7.90
CA LEU A 63 -9.49 -2.10 6.88
C LEU A 63 -9.01 -3.52 7.23
N ALA A 64 -7.76 -3.67 7.66
CA ALA A 64 -7.17 -4.95 8.04
C ALA A 64 -7.85 -5.55 9.28
N GLU A 65 -8.17 -4.74 10.30
CA GLU A 65 -8.90 -5.20 11.49
C GLU A 65 -10.27 -5.80 11.13
N ILE A 66 -10.98 -5.15 10.21
CA ILE A 66 -12.30 -5.63 9.78
C ILE A 66 -12.15 -6.88 8.88
N ALA A 67 -11.22 -6.87 7.91
CA ALA A 67 -10.97 -8.01 7.04
C ALA A 67 -10.53 -9.26 7.81
N ALA A 68 -9.77 -9.09 8.89
CA ALA A 68 -9.32 -10.18 9.77
C ALA A 68 -10.50 -10.99 10.34
N LYS A 69 -11.64 -10.34 10.65
CA LYS A 69 -12.86 -11.01 11.13
C LYS A 69 -13.45 -11.93 10.05
N HIS A 70 -13.39 -11.55 8.80
CA HIS A 70 -13.88 -12.35 7.67
C HIS A 70 -12.93 -13.49 7.29
N LEU A 71 -11.62 -13.32 7.58
CA LEU A 71 -10.59 -14.34 7.32
C LEU A 71 -10.46 -15.35 8.47
N GLY A 72 -10.94 -15.01 9.68
CA GLY A 72 -10.69 -15.80 10.88
C GLY A 72 -9.22 -15.82 11.32
N GLN A 73 -8.38 -14.89 10.79
CA GLN A 73 -6.96 -14.77 11.10
C GLN A 73 -6.55 -13.31 11.21
N THR A 74 -5.60 -13.02 12.08
CA THR A 74 -5.06 -11.67 12.27
C THR A 74 -4.32 -11.20 11.03
N ILE A 75 -4.49 -9.91 10.68
CA ILE A 75 -3.64 -9.21 9.71
C ILE A 75 -2.72 -8.28 10.47
N VAL A 76 -1.41 -8.53 10.37
CA VAL A 76 -0.37 -7.73 11.03
C VAL A 76 0.12 -6.67 10.06
N ILE A 77 0.11 -5.41 10.48
CA ILE A 77 0.65 -4.30 9.68
C ILE A 77 2.15 -4.19 9.87
N GLU A 78 2.91 -4.23 8.78
CA GLU A 78 4.33 -3.95 8.73
C GLU A 78 4.57 -2.64 7.96
N ASN A 79 4.96 -1.58 8.65
CA ASN A 79 5.34 -0.32 7.99
C ASN A 79 6.76 -0.45 7.42
N LYS A 80 6.90 -0.34 6.09
CA LYS A 80 8.19 -0.40 5.39
C LYS A 80 8.33 0.76 4.39
N PRO A 81 8.56 1.98 4.90
CA PRO A 81 8.69 3.18 4.08
C PRO A 81 10.01 3.21 3.30
N GLY A 82 10.05 4.03 2.26
CA GLY A 82 11.25 4.30 1.47
C GLY A 82 11.01 4.30 -0.03
N ALA A 83 11.91 4.91 -0.79
CA ALA A 83 11.87 5.04 -2.23
C ALA A 83 10.48 5.47 -2.75
N GLY A 84 9.91 6.55 -2.18
CA GLY A 84 8.58 7.04 -2.57
C GLY A 84 7.45 6.03 -2.43
N GLY A 85 7.56 5.10 -1.47
CA GLY A 85 6.58 4.05 -1.21
C GLY A 85 6.80 2.76 -2.03
N THR A 86 7.87 2.64 -2.81
CA THR A 86 8.10 1.44 -3.63
C THR A 86 8.90 0.35 -2.92
N LEU A 87 9.66 0.68 -1.86
CA LEU A 87 10.55 -0.27 -1.18
C LEU A 87 9.81 -1.46 -0.58
N GLY A 88 8.71 -1.23 0.13
CA GLY A 88 7.93 -2.28 0.77
C GLY A 88 7.38 -3.31 -0.23
N PRO A 89 6.52 -2.89 -1.17
CA PRO A 89 5.92 -3.81 -2.14
C PRO A 89 6.94 -4.46 -3.08
N SER A 90 7.99 -3.76 -3.52
CA SER A 90 9.03 -4.37 -4.36
C SER A 90 9.84 -5.44 -3.60
N THR A 91 10.20 -5.17 -2.35
CA THR A 91 10.85 -6.20 -1.51
C THR A 91 9.93 -7.42 -1.34
N MET A 92 8.62 -7.20 -1.06
CA MET A 92 7.66 -8.29 -0.95
C MET A 92 7.61 -9.12 -2.24
N ALA A 93 7.50 -8.47 -3.41
CA ALA A 93 7.44 -9.16 -4.70
C ALA A 93 8.68 -10.03 -4.97
N LEU A 94 9.86 -9.57 -4.57
CA LEU A 94 11.13 -10.26 -4.82
C LEU A 94 11.46 -11.37 -3.81
N THR A 95 10.88 -11.33 -2.61
CA THR A 95 11.32 -12.20 -1.50
C THR A 95 10.24 -13.07 -0.88
N ALA A 96 8.96 -12.74 -1.05
CA ALA A 96 7.87 -13.46 -0.44
C ALA A 96 7.43 -14.67 -1.29
N GLN A 97 6.96 -15.72 -0.62
CA GLN A 97 6.30 -16.84 -1.28
C GLN A 97 4.88 -16.41 -1.74
N PRO A 98 4.39 -16.95 -2.87
CA PRO A 98 3.07 -16.61 -3.40
C PRO A 98 1.92 -17.34 -2.67
N ASP A 99 2.04 -17.49 -1.36
CA ASP A 99 1.13 -18.26 -0.49
C ASP A 99 0.02 -17.44 0.17
N GLY A 100 -0.03 -16.13 -0.06
CA GLY A 100 -1.04 -15.21 0.47
C GLY A 100 -0.77 -14.68 1.88
N TYR A 101 0.27 -15.16 2.57
CA TYR A 101 0.59 -14.70 3.93
C TYR A 101 1.41 -13.41 3.98
N ARG A 102 1.85 -12.92 2.84
CA ARG A 102 2.49 -11.61 2.73
C ARG A 102 1.93 -10.86 1.53
N ILE A 103 1.21 -9.79 1.81
CA ILE A 103 0.60 -8.91 0.82
C ILE A 103 1.05 -7.47 1.08
N ALA A 104 0.87 -6.58 0.12
CA ALA A 104 1.31 -5.19 0.25
C ALA A 104 0.28 -4.22 -0.32
N GLN A 105 0.24 -3.00 0.24
CA GLN A 105 -0.35 -1.87 -0.46
C GLN A 105 0.50 -1.54 -1.70
N TYR A 106 -0.18 -1.29 -2.82
CA TYR A 106 0.44 -0.95 -4.10
C TYR A 106 0.16 0.52 -4.43
N PRO A 107 1.10 1.44 -4.13
CA PRO A 107 0.95 2.85 -4.43
C PRO A 107 1.20 3.13 -5.93
N LEU A 108 0.66 4.23 -6.44
CA LEU A 108 0.82 4.65 -7.84
C LEU A 108 2.30 4.84 -8.24
N GLY A 109 3.18 5.14 -7.28
CA GLY A 109 4.63 5.20 -7.48
C GLY A 109 5.24 3.94 -8.09
N MET A 110 4.66 2.75 -7.84
CA MET A 110 5.09 1.50 -8.47
C MET A 110 5.00 1.54 -10.00
N LEU A 111 4.05 2.29 -10.54
CA LEU A 111 3.86 2.47 -11.99
C LEU A 111 4.73 3.60 -12.58
N ARG A 112 5.35 4.44 -11.75
CA ARG A 112 6.16 5.60 -12.16
C ARG A 112 7.65 5.34 -12.15
N TYR A 113 8.13 4.75 -11.05
CA TYR A 113 9.57 4.57 -10.80
C TYR A 113 10.33 3.87 -11.93
N PRO A 114 9.79 2.82 -12.61
CA PRO A 114 10.50 2.21 -13.75
C PRO A 114 10.73 3.15 -14.95
N HIS A 115 9.97 4.25 -15.05
CA HIS A 115 10.19 5.28 -16.07
C HIS A 115 11.22 6.34 -15.62
N MET A 116 11.47 6.44 -14.32
CA MET A 116 12.37 7.43 -13.72
C MET A 116 13.77 6.88 -13.45
N GLN A 117 13.89 5.57 -13.23
CA GLN A 117 15.15 4.91 -12.94
C GLN A 117 15.09 3.41 -13.23
N LYS A 118 16.24 2.77 -13.35
CA LYS A 118 16.31 1.31 -13.48
C LYS A 118 15.82 0.64 -12.21
N THR A 119 14.91 -0.33 -12.35
CA THR A 119 14.39 -1.17 -11.26
C THR A 119 14.76 -2.63 -11.50
N ASN A 120 14.86 -3.42 -10.42
CA ASN A 120 15.03 -4.86 -10.46
C ASN A 120 13.71 -5.62 -10.32
N TRP A 121 12.59 -4.94 -10.51
CA TRP A 121 11.23 -5.46 -10.49
C TRP A 121 10.41 -4.84 -11.61
N HIS A 122 9.41 -5.57 -12.08
CA HIS A 122 8.48 -5.11 -13.10
C HIS A 122 7.10 -4.79 -12.47
N PRO A 123 6.53 -3.60 -12.70
CA PRO A 123 5.35 -3.12 -11.98
C PRO A 123 4.09 -3.97 -12.19
N ILE A 124 4.00 -4.70 -13.28
CA ILE A 124 2.85 -5.55 -13.59
C ILE A 124 3.16 -7.03 -13.39
N ASN A 125 4.30 -7.50 -13.93
CA ASN A 125 4.55 -8.92 -14.09
C ASN A 125 5.02 -9.61 -12.80
N ASP A 126 5.51 -8.86 -11.82
CA ASP A 126 6.01 -9.40 -10.55
C ASP A 126 4.97 -9.37 -9.42
N PHE A 127 3.74 -8.98 -9.74
CA PHE A 127 2.65 -8.85 -8.78
C PHE A 127 1.41 -9.65 -9.19
N THR A 128 0.71 -10.16 -8.18
CA THR A 128 -0.67 -10.64 -8.29
C THR A 128 -1.57 -9.56 -7.70
N PHE A 129 -2.44 -8.97 -8.52
CA PHE A 129 -3.38 -7.93 -8.09
C PHE A 129 -4.57 -8.57 -7.39
N ILE A 130 -4.89 -8.11 -6.17
CA ILE A 130 -5.94 -8.70 -5.33
C ILE A 130 -7.21 -7.86 -5.38
N ILE A 131 -7.12 -6.58 -5.06
CA ILE A 131 -8.26 -5.66 -4.97
C ILE A 131 -7.81 -4.21 -4.99
N GLY A 132 -8.53 -3.35 -5.72
CA GLY A 132 -8.46 -1.90 -5.57
C GLY A 132 -9.32 -1.47 -4.39
N VAL A 133 -8.84 -0.55 -3.53
CA VAL A 133 -9.54 -0.24 -2.28
C VAL A 133 -9.92 1.22 -2.11
N SER A 134 -9.03 2.16 -2.39
CA SER A 134 -9.27 3.58 -2.11
C SER A 134 -8.39 4.49 -2.97
N GLY A 135 -8.65 5.80 -2.87
CA GLY A 135 -7.78 6.86 -3.40
C GLY A 135 -7.57 7.94 -2.35
N TYR A 136 -6.64 8.83 -2.62
CA TYR A 136 -6.29 9.93 -1.71
C TYR A 136 -7.00 11.23 -2.07
N THR A 137 -7.23 12.05 -1.07
CA THR A 137 -7.40 13.50 -1.25
C THR A 137 -6.07 14.17 -0.98
N PHE A 138 -5.51 14.83 -1.99
CA PHE A 138 -4.29 15.62 -1.84
C PHE A 138 -4.64 17.07 -1.56
N GLY A 139 -3.83 17.70 -0.70
CA GLY A 139 -3.94 19.11 -0.36
C GLY A 139 -2.59 19.80 -0.38
N PHE A 140 -2.64 21.11 -0.56
CA PHE A 140 -1.50 21.99 -0.43
C PHE A 140 -1.70 22.87 0.79
N VAL A 141 -0.85 22.70 1.79
CA VAL A 141 -0.98 23.34 3.10
C VAL A 141 0.23 24.22 3.42
N VAL A 142 -0.03 25.26 4.20
CA VAL A 142 0.98 26.15 4.78
C VAL A 142 0.74 26.26 6.28
N ARG A 143 1.70 26.80 7.03
CA ARG A 143 1.47 27.17 8.43
C ARG A 143 0.37 28.22 8.53
N ALA A 144 -0.39 28.23 9.62
CA ALA A 144 -1.47 29.18 9.82
C ALA A 144 -0.98 30.66 9.89
N ASP A 145 0.23 30.88 10.43
CA ASP A 145 0.90 32.18 10.51
C ASP A 145 1.64 32.58 9.23
N SER A 146 1.68 31.72 8.22
CA SER A 146 2.29 31.99 6.92
C SER A 146 1.73 33.27 6.27
N PRO A 147 2.53 34.04 5.56
CA PRO A 147 2.07 35.21 4.79
C PRO A 147 1.09 34.81 3.67
N TYR A 148 1.12 33.54 3.23
CA TYR A 148 0.25 33.04 2.16
C TYR A 148 -1.15 32.73 2.71
N LYS A 149 -2.13 33.55 2.33
CA LYS A 149 -3.54 33.39 2.76
C LYS A 149 -4.37 32.63 1.73
N SER A 150 -3.91 32.64 0.47
CA SER A 150 -4.49 31.91 -0.65
C SER A 150 -3.38 31.20 -1.45
N PHE A 151 -3.79 30.29 -2.32
CA PHE A 151 -2.84 29.64 -3.25
C PHE A 151 -2.22 30.66 -4.21
N ASN A 152 -2.98 31.68 -4.63
CA ASN A 152 -2.46 32.74 -5.50
C ASN A 152 -1.35 33.55 -4.81
N ASP A 153 -1.44 33.84 -3.52
CA ASP A 153 -0.36 34.53 -2.79
C ASP A 153 0.96 33.73 -2.85
N TYR A 154 0.87 32.41 -2.75
CA TYR A 154 2.02 31.52 -2.82
C TYR A 154 2.64 31.52 -4.24
N ILE A 155 1.81 31.45 -5.28
CA ILE A 155 2.26 31.50 -6.68
C ILE A 155 2.85 32.87 -7.03
N ASP A 156 2.28 33.96 -6.53
CA ASP A 156 2.81 35.30 -6.77
C ASP A 156 4.16 35.51 -6.08
N ALA A 157 4.36 34.95 -4.90
CA ALA A 157 5.66 34.93 -4.24
C ALA A 157 6.70 34.13 -5.06
N ALA A 158 6.30 32.98 -5.61
CA ALA A 158 7.16 32.17 -6.47
C ALA A 158 7.56 32.90 -7.78
N ARG A 159 6.65 33.67 -8.38
CA ARG A 159 6.94 34.52 -9.56
C ARG A 159 7.98 35.58 -9.25
N LYS A 160 7.89 36.22 -8.06
CA LYS A 160 8.82 37.25 -7.62
C LYS A 160 10.18 36.68 -7.22
N GLN A 161 10.27 35.44 -6.85
CA GLN A 161 11.47 34.78 -6.33
C GLN A 161 11.66 33.38 -6.95
N PRO A 162 11.95 33.26 -8.27
CA PRO A 162 12.07 31.98 -8.95
C PRO A 162 13.09 31.04 -8.26
N GLY A 163 12.67 29.82 -7.98
CA GLY A 163 13.49 28.77 -7.35
C GLY A 163 13.81 28.98 -5.86
N LYS A 164 13.31 30.07 -5.21
CA LYS A 164 13.58 30.34 -3.79
C LYS A 164 12.43 29.98 -2.86
N ILE A 165 11.23 29.84 -3.39
CA ILE A 165 10.07 29.40 -2.61
C ILE A 165 10.05 27.88 -2.65
N ASP A 166 10.05 27.27 -1.47
CA ASP A 166 10.12 25.82 -1.33
C ASP A 166 8.78 25.19 -0.98
N TYR A 167 8.65 23.91 -1.31
CA TYR A 167 7.60 23.06 -0.81
C TYR A 167 8.13 21.67 -0.48
N GLY A 168 7.54 21.03 0.52
CA GLY A 168 7.82 19.63 0.86
C GLY A 168 6.81 18.66 0.26
N SER A 169 7.24 17.45 -0.04
CA SER A 169 6.38 16.31 -0.33
C SER A 169 6.91 15.01 0.26
N THR A 170 6.14 13.93 0.17
CA THR A 170 6.53 12.59 0.68
C THR A 170 7.49 11.83 -0.26
N GLY A 171 8.24 12.54 -1.08
CA GLY A 171 9.35 12.01 -1.88
C GLY A 171 9.24 12.29 -3.37
N VAL A 172 10.37 12.15 -4.06
CA VAL A 172 10.46 12.32 -5.51
C VAL A 172 9.61 11.27 -6.22
N GLY A 173 8.87 11.64 -7.27
CA GLY A 173 8.00 10.74 -8.06
C GLY A 173 6.69 10.35 -7.38
N THR A 174 6.45 10.78 -6.14
CA THR A 174 5.14 10.59 -5.49
C THR A 174 4.07 11.49 -6.10
N SER A 175 2.79 11.15 -5.91
CA SER A 175 1.70 11.97 -6.45
C SER A 175 1.73 13.41 -5.92
N PRO A 176 1.96 13.67 -4.62
CA PRO A 176 2.08 15.06 -4.13
C PRO A 176 3.22 15.86 -4.80
N HIS A 177 4.34 15.20 -5.13
CA HIS A 177 5.43 15.88 -5.87
C HIS A 177 4.98 16.22 -7.29
N LEU A 178 4.50 15.23 -8.07
CA LEU A 178 4.16 15.45 -9.47
C LEU A 178 3.01 16.45 -9.66
N LEU A 179 2.04 16.48 -8.74
CA LEU A 179 0.97 17.48 -8.77
C LEU A 179 1.50 18.92 -8.69
N ILE A 180 2.52 19.16 -7.86
CA ILE A 180 3.12 20.48 -7.75
C ILE A 180 4.03 20.78 -8.94
N GLU A 181 4.72 19.80 -9.51
CA GLU A 181 5.50 19.98 -10.73
C GLU A 181 4.60 20.34 -11.93
N GLU A 182 3.47 19.63 -12.11
CA GLU A 182 2.48 19.96 -13.14
C GLU A 182 1.91 21.37 -12.93
N LEU A 183 1.58 21.70 -11.68
CA LEU A 183 1.02 23.00 -11.32
C LEU A 183 2.05 24.13 -11.54
N SER A 184 3.30 23.90 -11.14
CA SER A 184 4.41 24.85 -11.35
C SER A 184 4.63 25.14 -12.84
N GLY A 185 4.58 24.09 -13.67
CA GLY A 185 4.64 24.22 -15.12
C GLY A 185 3.47 25.03 -15.70
N ALA A 186 2.23 24.73 -15.25
CA ALA A 186 1.03 25.45 -15.68
C ALA A 186 1.03 26.91 -15.22
N ALA A 187 1.49 27.19 -14.00
CA ALA A 187 1.61 28.54 -13.44
C ALA A 187 2.84 29.32 -13.95
N LYS A 188 3.74 28.65 -14.68
CA LYS A 188 5.03 29.19 -15.17
C LYS A 188 5.89 29.76 -14.02
N VAL A 189 6.02 29.01 -12.93
CA VAL A 189 6.85 29.35 -11.78
C VAL A 189 7.89 28.26 -11.52
N GLN A 190 8.96 28.61 -10.80
CA GLN A 190 9.95 27.67 -10.30
C GLN A 190 9.83 27.57 -8.79
N LEU A 191 9.57 26.37 -8.30
CA LEU A 191 9.56 26.03 -6.88
C LEU A 191 10.75 25.14 -6.55
N ASN A 192 11.21 25.20 -5.30
CA ASN A 192 12.26 24.31 -4.79
C ASN A 192 11.61 23.13 -4.06
N HIS A 193 11.75 21.92 -4.59
CA HIS A 193 11.21 20.72 -3.97
C HIS A 193 12.11 20.16 -2.88
N VAL A 194 11.54 19.91 -1.69
CA VAL A 194 12.21 19.25 -0.55
C VAL A 194 11.53 17.90 -0.26
N PRO A 195 12.17 16.78 -0.59
CA PRO A 195 11.58 15.44 -0.36
C PRO A 195 11.74 14.97 1.09
N PHE A 196 10.67 14.39 1.65
CA PHE A 196 10.63 13.75 2.96
C PHE A 196 10.33 12.25 2.85
N LYS A 197 10.65 11.46 3.88
CA LYS A 197 10.40 10.01 3.87
C LYS A 197 8.93 9.64 4.07
N GLY A 198 8.12 10.58 4.55
CA GLY A 198 6.70 10.38 4.78
C GLY A 198 6.02 11.57 5.44
N ASN A 199 4.71 11.43 5.69
CA ASN A 199 3.85 12.49 6.19
C ASN A 199 4.33 13.08 7.54
N ALA A 200 4.71 12.24 8.51
CA ALA A 200 5.07 12.72 9.85
C ALA A 200 6.24 13.69 9.81
N ASP A 201 7.33 13.33 9.12
CA ASP A 201 8.52 14.18 8.98
C ASP A 201 8.19 15.48 8.24
N LEU A 202 7.38 15.39 7.18
CA LEU A 202 6.93 16.53 6.39
C LEU A 202 6.10 17.52 7.22
N MET A 203 5.13 17.02 7.99
CA MET A 203 4.30 17.87 8.85
C MET A 203 5.11 18.54 9.96
N GLN A 204 6.07 17.85 10.57
CA GLN A 204 6.98 18.43 11.54
C GLN A 204 7.87 19.52 10.93
N ALA A 205 8.40 19.28 9.73
CA ALA A 205 9.21 20.26 9.02
C ALA A 205 8.41 21.53 8.67
N LEU A 206 7.14 21.37 8.23
CA LEU A 206 6.26 22.50 7.96
C LEU A 206 5.94 23.29 9.22
N LEU A 207 5.57 22.63 10.32
CA LEU A 207 5.29 23.27 11.61
C LEU A 207 6.53 23.98 12.17
N GLY A 208 7.72 23.39 11.99
CA GLY A 208 8.99 23.98 12.37
C GLY A 208 9.47 25.12 11.46
N GLY A 209 8.77 25.40 10.35
CA GLY A 209 9.15 26.44 9.39
C GLY A 209 10.36 26.08 8.51
N HIS A 210 10.71 24.77 8.42
CA HIS A 210 11.81 24.30 7.59
C HIS A 210 11.43 24.19 6.10
N VAL A 211 10.13 24.23 5.80
CA VAL A 211 9.58 24.39 4.45
C VAL A 211 8.40 25.36 4.50
N SER A 212 8.17 26.07 3.39
CA SER A 212 7.13 27.12 3.30
C SER A 212 5.74 26.55 3.13
N ALA A 213 5.65 25.38 2.48
CA ALA A 213 4.41 24.68 2.18
C ALA A 213 4.64 23.17 2.14
N ALA A 214 3.55 22.42 2.16
CA ALA A 214 3.58 20.97 1.96
C ALA A 214 2.46 20.52 1.02
N SER A 215 2.79 19.59 0.12
CA SER A 215 1.83 18.84 -0.67
C SER A 215 1.79 17.39 -0.18
N ASP A 216 0.64 16.90 0.25
CA ASP A 216 0.49 15.52 0.73
C ASP A 216 -0.98 15.07 0.73
N ALA A 217 -1.19 13.77 1.00
CA ALA A 217 -2.50 13.23 1.36
C ALA A 217 -2.92 13.72 2.76
N THR A 218 -4.18 13.47 3.13
CA THR A 218 -4.88 14.01 4.32
C THR A 218 -4.23 13.74 5.71
N GLY A 219 -2.93 13.52 5.78
CA GLY A 219 -2.21 13.52 7.07
C GLY A 219 -2.06 14.89 7.73
N TRP A 220 -2.40 15.96 7.02
CA TRP A 220 -2.45 17.35 7.49
C TRP A 220 -3.80 17.73 8.13
N ASP A 221 -4.82 16.89 8.02
CA ASP A 221 -6.20 17.13 8.43
C ASP A 221 -6.34 17.73 9.84
N ARG A 222 -5.78 17.05 10.83
CA ARG A 222 -5.84 17.49 12.24
C ARG A 222 -5.19 18.86 12.50
N PHE A 223 -4.15 19.18 11.72
CA PHE A 223 -3.44 20.46 11.85
C PHE A 223 -4.21 21.61 11.22
N VAL A 224 -5.00 21.33 10.19
CA VAL A 224 -5.93 22.29 9.59
C VAL A 224 -7.11 22.52 10.52
N ASP A 225 -7.71 21.45 11.06
CA ASP A 225 -8.89 21.56 11.94
C ASP A 225 -8.58 22.27 13.27
N ASN A 226 -7.39 22.09 13.81
CA ASN A 226 -6.96 22.76 15.05
C ASN A 226 -6.32 24.15 14.80
N GLY A 227 -6.31 24.64 13.56
CA GLY A 227 -5.84 25.97 13.19
C GLY A 227 -4.32 26.16 13.19
N GLN A 228 -3.53 25.08 13.22
CA GLN A 228 -2.07 25.16 13.12
C GLN A 228 -1.58 25.29 11.68
N MET A 229 -2.37 24.80 10.73
CA MET A 229 -2.11 24.90 9.29
C MET A 229 -3.31 25.50 8.56
N ARG A 230 -3.06 26.00 7.36
CA ARG A 230 -4.10 26.46 6.42
C ARG A 230 -4.01 25.62 5.16
N LEU A 231 -5.15 25.02 4.77
CA LEU A 231 -5.30 24.35 3.49
C LEU A 231 -5.61 25.39 2.42
N LEU A 232 -4.72 25.54 1.45
CA LEU A 232 -4.86 26.53 0.38
C LEU A 232 -5.54 25.97 -0.87
N LEU A 233 -5.38 24.66 -1.13
CA LEU A 233 -5.82 24.02 -2.35
C LEU A 233 -6.02 22.53 -2.14
N THR A 234 -6.96 21.91 -2.88
CA THR A 234 -7.08 20.45 -3.02
C THR A 234 -7.01 20.04 -4.49
N PHE A 235 -6.69 18.76 -4.74
CA PHE A 235 -6.54 18.21 -6.11
C PHE A 235 -7.67 17.25 -6.49
N GLY A 236 -8.81 17.30 -5.80
CA GLY A 236 -10.00 16.55 -6.14
C GLY A 236 -10.76 17.14 -7.34
N GLU A 237 -11.64 16.34 -7.95
CA GLU A 237 -12.56 16.83 -8.99
C GLU A 237 -13.56 17.88 -8.45
N GLN A 238 -13.88 17.75 -7.17
CA GLN A 238 -14.81 18.62 -6.46
C GLN A 238 -14.21 19.04 -5.13
N ARG A 239 -14.72 20.13 -4.57
CA ARG A 239 -14.38 20.56 -3.21
C ARG A 239 -14.74 19.48 -2.20
N THR A 240 -13.95 19.40 -1.13
CA THR A 240 -14.20 18.43 -0.07
C THR A 240 -15.39 18.85 0.78
N GLN A 241 -16.14 17.88 1.31
CA GLN A 241 -17.25 18.18 2.22
C GLN A 241 -16.75 18.74 3.55
N ARG A 242 -15.57 18.31 4.01
CA ARG A 242 -14.99 18.74 5.29
C ARG A 242 -14.45 20.17 5.26
N TRP A 243 -13.94 20.61 4.12
CA TRP A 243 -13.39 21.97 3.91
C TRP A 243 -14.00 22.60 2.65
N PRO A 244 -15.33 22.90 2.63
CA PRO A 244 -16.05 23.30 1.42
C PRO A 244 -15.63 24.67 0.87
N ASN A 245 -15.00 25.50 1.70
CA ASN A 245 -14.51 26.82 1.32
C ASN A 245 -13.11 26.77 0.68
N VAL A 246 -12.42 25.63 0.72
CA VAL A 246 -11.11 25.47 0.10
C VAL A 246 -11.29 25.15 -1.39
N PRO A 247 -10.64 25.90 -2.29
CA PRO A 247 -10.76 25.68 -3.73
C PRO A 247 -10.05 24.37 -4.13
N THR A 248 -10.51 23.79 -5.24
CA THR A 248 -9.74 22.78 -5.98
C THR A 248 -8.71 23.46 -6.90
N ALA A 249 -7.76 22.68 -7.45
CA ALA A 249 -6.86 23.18 -8.47
C ALA A 249 -7.63 23.70 -9.70
N ARG A 250 -8.75 23.03 -10.06
CA ARG A 250 -9.66 23.51 -11.14
C ARG A 250 -10.31 24.85 -10.83
N ASP A 251 -10.79 25.05 -9.60
CA ASP A 251 -11.34 26.33 -9.15
C ASP A 251 -10.30 27.45 -9.23
N ALA A 252 -9.02 27.13 -9.04
CA ALA A 252 -7.90 28.06 -9.15
C ALA A 252 -7.39 28.25 -10.60
N GLY A 253 -8.03 27.62 -11.59
CA GLY A 253 -7.70 27.76 -13.02
C GLY A 253 -6.70 26.74 -13.54
N TYR A 254 -6.38 25.68 -12.78
CA TYR A 254 -5.45 24.62 -13.20
C TYR A 254 -6.21 23.31 -13.40
N ASP A 255 -6.25 22.78 -14.62
CA ASP A 255 -6.92 21.49 -14.90
C ASP A 255 -6.05 20.31 -14.46
N ILE A 256 -5.86 20.21 -13.14
CA ILE A 256 -5.06 19.18 -12.48
C ILE A 256 -5.90 18.50 -11.43
N VAL A 257 -6.10 17.18 -11.62
CA VAL A 257 -6.88 16.34 -10.72
C VAL A 257 -6.16 15.02 -10.46
N SER A 258 -6.10 14.61 -9.23
CA SER A 258 -5.58 13.28 -8.88
C SER A 258 -6.19 12.76 -7.58
N SER A 259 -6.61 11.50 -7.61
CA SER A 259 -6.94 10.72 -6.42
C SER A 259 -5.88 9.65 -6.11
N SER A 260 -4.94 9.43 -7.03
CA SER A 260 -3.89 8.42 -6.88
C SER A 260 -4.40 7.10 -6.28
N PRO A 261 -5.28 6.37 -6.99
CA PRO A 261 -5.90 5.16 -6.45
C PRO A 261 -4.86 4.10 -6.07
N TYR A 262 -5.19 3.30 -5.07
CA TYR A 262 -4.35 2.21 -4.62
C TYR A 262 -5.16 0.98 -4.20
N GLY A 263 -4.48 -0.14 -4.11
CA GLY A 263 -5.07 -1.40 -3.71
C GLY A 263 -4.05 -2.32 -3.05
N LEU A 264 -4.40 -3.60 -2.99
CA LEU A 264 -3.59 -4.64 -2.40
C LEU A 264 -3.10 -5.60 -3.48
N VAL A 265 -1.86 -6.00 -3.34
CA VAL A 265 -1.18 -6.97 -4.21
C VAL A 265 -0.43 -8.00 -3.38
N GLY A 266 -0.17 -9.15 -3.98
CA GLY A 266 0.79 -10.12 -3.48
C GLY A 266 1.91 -10.36 -4.49
N PRO A 267 2.88 -11.25 -4.19
CA PRO A 267 3.90 -11.65 -5.14
C PRO A 267 3.29 -12.40 -6.32
N LYS A 268 4.01 -12.41 -7.44
CA LYS A 268 3.59 -13.12 -8.67
C LYS A 268 3.25 -14.58 -8.42
N GLY A 269 2.17 -15.05 -9.04
CA GLY A 269 1.84 -16.49 -9.10
C GLY A 269 1.08 -17.02 -7.89
N MET A 270 0.37 -16.16 -7.14
CA MET A 270 -0.52 -16.62 -6.08
C MET A 270 -1.64 -17.51 -6.65
N ASP A 271 -2.01 -18.54 -5.88
CA ASP A 271 -3.15 -19.39 -6.20
C ASP A 271 -4.46 -18.59 -6.26
N SER A 272 -5.31 -18.88 -7.24
CA SER A 272 -6.55 -18.15 -7.48
C SER A 272 -7.55 -18.26 -6.33
N ALA A 273 -7.61 -19.39 -5.62
CA ALA A 273 -8.48 -19.57 -4.45
C ALA A 273 -7.98 -18.73 -3.27
N VAL A 274 -6.65 -18.60 -3.10
CA VAL A 274 -6.05 -17.72 -2.09
C VAL A 274 -6.37 -16.25 -2.41
N VAL A 275 -6.19 -15.84 -3.67
CA VAL A 275 -6.54 -14.48 -4.13
C VAL A 275 -8.01 -14.19 -3.89
N LYS A 276 -8.89 -15.12 -4.25
CA LYS A 276 -10.35 -14.97 -4.04
C LYS A 276 -10.70 -14.82 -2.55
N THR A 277 -10.10 -15.62 -1.69
CA THR A 277 -10.32 -15.56 -0.23
C THR A 277 -9.92 -14.20 0.34
N LEU A 278 -8.76 -13.69 -0.05
CA LEU A 278 -8.30 -12.35 0.34
C LEU A 278 -9.21 -11.26 -0.23
N HIS A 279 -9.49 -11.31 -1.54
CA HIS A 279 -10.39 -10.36 -2.21
C HIS A 279 -11.74 -10.27 -1.49
N ASP A 280 -12.40 -11.40 -1.24
CA ASP A 280 -13.75 -11.42 -0.68
C ASP A 280 -13.78 -10.88 0.76
N ALA A 281 -12.74 -11.15 1.55
CA ALA A 281 -12.61 -10.62 2.90
C ALA A 281 -12.41 -9.10 2.91
N PHE A 282 -11.50 -8.59 2.09
CA PHE A 282 -11.28 -7.15 1.96
C PHE A 282 -12.47 -6.44 1.32
N ARG A 283 -13.15 -7.08 0.34
CA ARG A 283 -14.35 -6.52 -0.27
C ARG A 283 -15.48 -6.31 0.75
N LYS A 284 -15.73 -7.30 1.61
CA LYS A 284 -16.69 -7.17 2.71
C LYS A 284 -16.28 -6.09 3.71
N ALA A 285 -14.98 -6.01 4.03
CA ALA A 285 -14.47 -5.00 4.93
C ALA A 285 -14.61 -3.58 4.37
N MET A 286 -14.54 -3.38 3.05
CA MET A 286 -14.74 -2.09 2.41
C MET A 286 -16.15 -1.51 2.60
N ASP A 287 -17.17 -2.35 2.74
CA ASP A 287 -18.56 -1.95 2.93
C ASP A 287 -18.95 -1.81 4.41
N ASP A 288 -18.06 -2.14 5.34
CA ASP A 288 -18.31 -2.02 6.77
C ASP A 288 -18.46 -0.53 7.18
N PRO A 289 -19.49 -0.15 7.96
CA PRO A 289 -19.70 1.22 8.38
C PRO A 289 -18.50 1.87 9.09
N LYS A 290 -17.75 1.09 9.88
CA LYS A 290 -16.52 1.58 10.54
C LYS A 290 -15.42 1.95 9.54
N HIS A 291 -15.29 1.17 8.47
CA HIS A 291 -14.34 1.49 7.41
C HIS A 291 -14.77 2.77 6.66
N LEU A 292 -16.06 2.90 6.33
CA LEU A 292 -16.59 4.09 5.66
C LEU A 292 -16.43 5.35 6.52
N GLU A 293 -16.60 5.23 7.83
CA GLU A 293 -16.31 6.32 8.78
C GLU A 293 -14.83 6.75 8.73
N VAL A 294 -13.90 5.80 8.71
CA VAL A 294 -12.46 6.11 8.58
C VAL A 294 -12.16 6.80 7.25
N LEU A 295 -12.76 6.35 6.14
CA LEU A 295 -12.60 7.03 4.84
C LEU A 295 -13.14 8.46 4.90
N GLN A 296 -14.29 8.68 5.52
CA GLN A 296 -14.86 10.02 5.70
C GLN A 296 -13.93 10.92 6.54
N GLN A 297 -13.39 10.42 7.66
CA GLN A 297 -12.44 11.15 8.50
C GLN A 297 -11.18 11.53 7.72
N LEU A 298 -10.69 10.65 6.84
CA LEU A 298 -9.53 10.88 5.98
C LEU A 298 -9.88 11.66 4.70
N ASN A 299 -11.17 12.00 4.50
CA ASN A 299 -11.68 12.58 3.27
C ASN A 299 -11.23 11.78 2.01
N GLN A 300 -11.27 10.46 2.13
CA GLN A 300 -10.96 9.52 1.05
C GLN A 300 -12.23 8.87 0.53
N THR A 301 -12.18 8.37 -0.70
CA THR A 301 -13.32 7.70 -1.33
C THR A 301 -12.98 6.23 -1.60
N THR A 302 -14.00 5.39 -1.60
CA THR A 302 -13.87 4.00 -2.04
C THR A 302 -13.52 3.96 -3.52
N TRP A 303 -12.52 3.15 -3.86
CA TRP A 303 -12.15 2.86 -5.25
C TRP A 303 -12.09 1.35 -5.45
N TYR A 304 -13.25 0.73 -5.53
CA TYR A 304 -13.30 -0.72 -5.74
C TYR A 304 -12.93 -1.10 -7.17
N ARG A 305 -12.02 -2.10 -7.28
CA ARG A 305 -11.75 -2.86 -8.51
C ARG A 305 -11.49 -4.31 -8.13
N SER A 306 -12.02 -5.25 -8.94
CA SER A 306 -11.60 -6.65 -8.86
C SER A 306 -10.10 -6.76 -9.13
N GLY A 307 -9.47 -7.89 -8.79
CA GLY A 307 -8.06 -8.09 -9.10
C GLY A 307 -7.74 -7.97 -10.60
N GLU A 308 -8.64 -8.47 -11.45
CA GLU A 308 -8.53 -8.38 -12.90
C GLU A 308 -8.63 -6.93 -13.41
N ASP A 309 -9.68 -6.21 -12.98
CA ASP A 309 -9.87 -4.80 -13.35
C ASP A 309 -8.74 -3.91 -12.81
N TYR A 310 -8.22 -4.23 -11.62
CA TYR A 310 -7.09 -3.52 -11.05
C TYR A 310 -5.82 -3.75 -11.86
N ALA A 311 -5.54 -4.99 -12.28
CA ALA A 311 -4.41 -5.31 -13.15
C ALA A 311 -4.54 -4.65 -14.53
N LYS A 312 -5.76 -4.58 -15.10
CA LYS A 312 -6.04 -3.86 -16.34
C LYS A 312 -5.76 -2.37 -16.19
N TRP A 313 -6.33 -1.75 -15.16
CA TRP A 313 -6.09 -0.34 -14.84
C TRP A 313 -4.60 -0.04 -14.63
N ALA A 314 -3.87 -0.92 -13.94
CA ALA A 314 -2.44 -0.75 -13.69
C ALA A 314 -1.63 -0.75 -15.01
N ARG A 315 -1.95 -1.64 -15.96
CA ARG A 315 -1.30 -1.65 -17.30
C ARG A 315 -1.55 -0.37 -18.07
N GLU A 316 -2.80 0.08 -18.12
CA GLU A 316 -3.16 1.32 -18.81
C GLU A 316 -2.51 2.55 -18.17
N THR A 317 -2.48 2.57 -16.84
CA THR A 317 -1.87 3.66 -16.08
C THR A 317 -0.35 3.67 -16.24
N PHE A 318 0.30 2.52 -16.29
CA PHE A 318 1.75 2.43 -16.51
C PHE A 318 2.17 3.14 -17.81
N ALA A 319 1.40 2.96 -18.89
CA ALA A 319 1.65 3.66 -20.15
C ALA A 319 1.40 5.17 -20.05
N LYS A 320 0.36 5.60 -19.33
CA LYS A 320 0.07 7.04 -19.11
C LYS A 320 1.13 7.73 -18.26
N GLU A 321 1.59 7.05 -17.21
CA GLU A 321 2.63 7.58 -16.31
C GLU A 321 3.96 7.80 -17.04
N LYS A 322 4.29 7.00 -18.06
CA LYS A 322 5.45 7.23 -18.92
C LYS A 322 5.40 8.62 -19.56
N VAL A 323 4.27 8.94 -20.18
CA VAL A 323 4.08 10.23 -20.86
C VAL A 323 4.18 11.40 -19.87
N LEU A 324 3.60 11.24 -18.67
CA LEU A 324 3.68 12.26 -17.62
C LEU A 324 5.11 12.49 -17.15
N ILE A 325 5.85 11.42 -16.88
CA ILE A 325 7.25 11.48 -16.42
C ILE A 325 8.16 12.12 -17.48
N GLU A 326 7.97 11.79 -18.76
CA GLU A 326 8.70 12.41 -19.88
C GLU A 326 8.38 13.91 -19.99
N LYS A 327 7.10 14.28 -19.92
CA LYS A 327 6.64 15.69 -19.95
C LYS A 327 7.24 16.52 -18.82
N LEU A 328 7.42 15.94 -17.64
CA LEU A 328 8.00 16.61 -16.47
C LEU A 328 9.54 16.59 -16.46
N GLY A 329 10.19 15.99 -17.46
CA GLY A 329 11.64 15.89 -17.54
C GLY A 329 12.26 14.99 -16.46
N LEU A 330 11.49 14.09 -15.87
CA LEU A 330 11.91 13.18 -14.80
C LEU A 330 12.27 11.78 -15.31
N ALA A 331 12.26 11.55 -16.62
CA ALA A 331 12.60 10.26 -17.22
C ALA A 331 14.04 9.86 -16.95
N ALA A 332 14.29 8.56 -16.83
CA ALA A 332 15.65 7.99 -16.79
C ALA A 332 16.44 8.44 -18.02
N LYS A 333 17.66 8.92 -17.79
CA LYS A 333 18.62 9.27 -18.85
C LYS A 333 19.31 8.04 -19.39
#